data_ad83f4e9bae8de5ee918411ab27a6267
#
_entry.id   ad83f4e9bae8de5ee918411ab27a6267
#
_cell.length_a   1.000
_cell.length_b   1.000
_cell.length_c   1.000
_cell.angle_alpha   90.00
_cell.angle_beta   90.00
_cell.angle_gamma   90.00
#
_symmetry.space_group_name_H-M   'P 1'
#
loop_
_entity.id
_entity.type
_entity.pdbx_description
1 polymer ?
#
loop_
_entity_poly.entity_id
_entity_poly.type
_entity_poly.pdbx_seq_one_letter_code
_entity_poly.pdbx_strand_id
1 'polypeptide(L)'
;MGSPYGMKRTSAAESTARVETRGLLVVGSSSLVIIAALVLGVGLGSHLVLRHVVQTLPLWVAVSLGFRRRGTAGWAGLPAFLFWLVLMIFIWLYLLGVSRILSGHFTQLEIAMTIVVGIAAAAGIWASLRLRSLVSAWRAAAIFLLVALVQFVCFRLSFLPGIAQR
;
A
#
# COMPACT_ATOMS: atom_id res chain seq x y z
N MET A 1 -34.62 -12.96 -35.12
CA MET A 1 -35.00 -12.93 -33.70
C MET A 1 -33.74 -13.11 -32.86
N GLY A 2 -33.17 -12.04 -32.31
CA GLY A 2 -31.93 -12.12 -31.48
C GLY A 2 -32.28 -12.61 -30.07
N SER A 3 -31.56 -13.62 -29.59
CA SER A 3 -31.81 -14.24 -28.29
C SER A 3 -31.57 -13.26 -27.15
N PRO A 4 -32.50 -13.00 -26.23
CA PRO A 4 -32.35 -12.08 -25.11
C PRO A 4 -31.28 -12.54 -24.10
N TYR A 5 -30.80 -13.76 -24.17
CA TYR A 5 -29.75 -14.33 -23.31
C TYR A 5 -28.33 -13.85 -23.64
N GLY A 6 -28.07 -13.42 -24.89
CA GLY A 6 -26.77 -12.89 -25.30
C GLY A 6 -26.48 -11.51 -24.66
N MET A 7 -27.49 -10.66 -24.58
CA MET A 7 -27.36 -9.27 -24.10
C MET A 7 -27.10 -9.19 -22.58
N LYS A 8 -27.64 -10.12 -21.78
CA LYS A 8 -27.40 -10.15 -20.32
C LYS A 8 -25.98 -10.62 -19.97
N ARG A 9 -25.39 -11.54 -20.76
CA ARG A 9 -24.02 -12.03 -20.52
C ARG A 9 -22.95 -10.98 -20.81
N THR A 10 -23.12 -10.18 -21.86
CA THR A 10 -22.18 -9.10 -22.19
C THR A 10 -22.19 -8.01 -21.13
N SER A 11 -23.36 -7.59 -20.65
CA SER A 11 -23.49 -6.59 -19.59
C SER A 11 -22.85 -7.02 -18.26
N ALA A 12 -22.99 -8.29 -17.87
CA ALA A 12 -22.35 -8.81 -16.65
C ALA A 12 -20.83 -8.87 -16.77
N ALA A 13 -20.28 -9.28 -17.91
CA ALA A 13 -18.86 -9.33 -18.17
C ALA A 13 -18.21 -7.93 -18.15
N GLU A 14 -18.86 -6.94 -18.77
CA GLU A 14 -18.42 -5.53 -18.76
C GLU A 14 -18.43 -4.93 -17.35
N SER A 15 -19.46 -5.24 -16.56
CA SER A 15 -19.55 -4.79 -15.16
C SER A 15 -18.39 -5.35 -14.33
N THR A 16 -18.10 -6.64 -14.45
CA THR A 16 -16.99 -7.29 -13.74
C THR A 16 -15.63 -6.69 -14.13
N ALA A 17 -15.37 -6.53 -15.42
CA ALA A 17 -14.12 -5.93 -15.91
C ALA A 17 -13.93 -4.48 -15.42
N ARG A 18 -15.02 -3.72 -15.31
CA ARG A 18 -15.00 -2.33 -14.80
C ARG A 18 -14.67 -2.29 -13.30
N VAL A 19 -15.27 -3.19 -12.50
CA VAL A 19 -14.99 -3.29 -11.05
C VAL A 19 -13.53 -3.67 -10.81
N GLU A 20 -13.02 -4.61 -11.58
CA GLU A 20 -11.64 -5.08 -11.52
C GLU A 20 -10.64 -3.95 -11.86
N THR A 21 -10.88 -3.23 -12.95
CA THR A 21 -10.06 -2.08 -13.34
C THR A 21 -10.02 -1.00 -12.25
N ARG A 22 -11.17 -0.69 -11.65
CA ARG A 22 -11.23 0.26 -10.52
C ARG A 22 -10.43 -0.21 -9.32
N GLY A 23 -10.51 -1.49 -8.96
CA GLY A 23 -9.73 -2.06 -7.87
C GLY A 23 -8.23 -1.92 -8.09
N LEU A 24 -7.74 -2.19 -9.30
CA LEU A 24 -6.32 -2.05 -9.66
C LEU A 24 -5.85 -0.58 -9.58
N LEU A 25 -6.67 0.36 -10.02
CA LEU A 25 -6.37 1.79 -9.89
C LEU A 25 -6.34 2.24 -8.42
N VAL A 26 -7.24 1.71 -7.57
CA VAL A 26 -7.22 2.00 -6.13
C VAL A 26 -5.93 1.49 -5.49
N VAL A 27 -5.44 0.29 -5.83
CA VAL A 27 -4.15 -0.21 -5.35
C VAL A 27 -3.00 0.72 -5.75
N GLY A 28 -2.94 1.13 -7.02
CA GLY A 28 -1.91 2.05 -7.51
C GLY A 28 -1.95 3.42 -6.84
N SER A 29 -3.14 4.03 -6.74
CA SER A 29 -3.31 5.36 -6.13
C SER A 29 -3.10 5.35 -4.61
N SER A 30 -3.57 4.33 -3.89
CA SER A 30 -3.29 4.17 -2.46
C SER A 30 -1.78 4.06 -2.19
N SER A 31 -1.06 3.29 -3.00
CA SER A 31 0.40 3.19 -2.91
C SER A 31 1.08 4.56 -3.13
N LEU A 32 0.65 5.30 -4.15
CA LEU A 32 1.20 6.62 -4.46
C LEU A 32 0.92 7.63 -3.34
N VAL A 33 -0.29 7.60 -2.76
CA VAL A 33 -0.65 8.47 -1.62
C VAL A 33 0.22 8.17 -0.41
N ILE A 34 0.48 6.90 -0.08
CA ILE A 34 1.38 6.52 1.02
C ILE A 34 2.79 7.04 0.76
N ILE A 35 3.32 6.84 -0.45
CA ILE A 35 4.66 7.34 -0.82
C ILE A 35 4.72 8.86 -0.65
N ALA A 36 3.75 9.59 -1.20
CA ALA A 36 3.71 11.05 -1.11
C ALA A 36 3.60 11.53 0.34
N ALA A 37 2.72 10.94 1.15
CA ALA A 37 2.54 11.30 2.56
C ALA A 37 3.82 11.07 3.38
N LEU A 38 4.52 9.96 3.15
CA LEU A 38 5.73 9.63 3.88
C LEU A 38 6.95 10.44 3.40
N VAL A 39 7.15 10.55 2.09
CA VAL A 39 8.33 11.24 1.54
C VAL A 39 8.19 12.75 1.65
N LEU A 40 7.04 13.32 1.22
CA LEU A 40 6.82 14.75 1.21
C LEU A 40 6.29 15.27 2.55
N GLY A 41 5.33 14.56 3.17
CA GLY A 41 4.72 14.99 4.42
C GLY A 41 5.65 14.79 5.62
N VAL A 42 6.16 13.58 5.80
CA VAL A 42 7.01 13.25 6.96
C VAL A 42 8.48 13.49 6.65
N GLY A 43 8.98 13.00 5.50
CA GLY A 43 10.39 13.03 5.14
C GLY A 43 10.97 14.45 5.01
N LEU A 44 10.24 15.38 4.39
CA LEU A 44 10.67 16.78 4.30
C LEU A 44 10.58 17.48 5.66
N GLY A 45 9.51 17.21 6.42
CA GLY A 45 9.32 17.83 7.75
C GLY A 45 10.38 17.42 8.77
N SER A 46 10.83 16.16 8.72
CA SER A 46 11.86 15.60 9.62
C SER A 46 13.29 15.67 9.09
N HIS A 47 13.51 16.18 7.87
CA HIS A 47 14.80 16.10 7.15
C HIS A 47 15.32 14.67 6.93
N LEU A 48 14.41 13.68 6.83
CA LEU A 48 14.73 12.26 6.68
C LEU A 48 14.19 11.69 5.35
N VAL A 49 14.26 12.48 4.27
CA VAL A 49 13.69 12.13 2.96
C VAL A 49 14.23 10.78 2.44
N LEU A 50 15.55 10.61 2.47
CA LEU A 50 16.18 9.38 1.95
C LEU A 50 15.70 8.13 2.68
N ARG A 51 15.53 8.22 4.01
CA ARG A 51 14.97 7.15 4.84
C ARG A 51 13.58 6.74 4.37
N HIS A 52 12.68 7.70 4.14
CA HIS A 52 11.31 7.42 3.71
C HIS A 52 11.24 6.94 2.26
N VAL A 53 12.14 7.43 1.38
CA VAL A 53 12.26 6.91 0.02
C VAL A 53 12.63 5.42 0.04
N VAL A 54 13.63 5.02 0.83
CA VAL A 54 14.04 3.60 0.95
C VAL A 54 12.90 2.76 1.53
N GLN A 55 12.19 3.24 2.54
CA GLN A 55 11.08 2.52 3.15
C GLN A 55 9.90 2.30 2.21
N THR A 56 9.70 3.19 1.24
CA THR A 56 8.58 3.12 0.29
C THR A 56 8.91 2.41 -1.01
N LEU A 57 10.14 1.96 -1.24
CA LEU A 57 10.55 1.28 -2.48
C LEU A 57 9.61 0.14 -2.90
N PRO A 58 9.14 -0.76 -2.01
CA PRO A 58 8.22 -1.82 -2.41
C PRO A 58 6.88 -1.32 -2.92
N LEU A 59 6.40 -0.16 -2.45
CA LEU A 59 5.14 0.44 -2.93
C LEU A 59 5.22 0.90 -4.39
N TRP A 60 6.40 1.26 -4.90
CA TRP A 60 6.57 1.62 -6.31
C TRP A 60 6.26 0.47 -7.26
N VAL A 61 6.49 -0.77 -6.82
CA VAL A 61 6.07 -1.97 -7.57
C VAL A 61 4.54 -2.02 -7.65
N ALA A 62 3.86 -1.81 -6.53
CA ALA A 62 2.40 -1.78 -6.50
C ALA A 62 1.81 -0.62 -7.33
N VAL A 63 2.44 0.57 -7.30
CA VAL A 63 2.09 1.71 -8.18
C VAL A 63 2.17 1.28 -9.65
N SER A 64 3.33 0.75 -10.06
CA SER A 64 3.57 0.36 -11.45
C SER A 64 2.59 -0.71 -11.94
N LEU A 65 2.37 -1.75 -11.14
CA LEU A 65 1.46 -2.85 -11.48
C LEU A 65 -0.01 -2.38 -11.46
N GLY A 66 -0.40 -1.53 -10.53
CA GLY A 66 -1.76 -1.00 -10.41
C GLY A 66 -2.15 -0.14 -11.61
N PHE A 67 -1.32 0.82 -11.99
CA PHE A 67 -1.58 1.67 -13.15
C PHE A 67 -1.45 0.93 -14.49
N ARG A 68 -0.58 -0.08 -14.58
CA ARG A 68 -0.52 -1.00 -15.73
C ARG A 68 -1.64 -2.04 -15.74
N ARG A 69 -2.56 -1.98 -14.78
CA ARG A 69 -3.73 -2.87 -14.65
C ARG A 69 -3.36 -4.36 -14.64
N ARG A 70 -2.25 -4.70 -13.99
CA ARG A 70 -1.81 -6.10 -13.85
C ARG A 70 -2.51 -6.77 -12.67
N GLY A 71 -3.09 -7.95 -12.89
CA GLY A 71 -3.83 -8.69 -11.86
C GLY A 71 -2.99 -9.05 -10.61
N THR A 72 -1.67 -9.00 -10.71
CA THR A 72 -0.73 -9.22 -9.59
C THR A 72 -0.60 -8.02 -8.65
N ALA A 73 -1.12 -6.84 -9.03
CA ALA A 73 -0.95 -5.60 -8.25
C ALA A 73 -1.48 -5.72 -6.81
N GLY A 74 -2.64 -6.37 -6.63
CA GLY A 74 -3.22 -6.59 -5.29
C GLY A 74 -2.29 -7.39 -4.38
N TRP A 75 -1.70 -8.47 -4.88
CA TRP A 75 -0.79 -9.31 -4.10
C TRP A 75 0.57 -8.64 -3.84
N ALA A 76 1.05 -7.81 -4.76
CA ALA A 76 2.26 -7.02 -4.56
C ALA A 76 2.05 -5.85 -3.58
N GLY A 77 0.88 -5.21 -3.58
CA GLY A 77 0.58 -4.11 -2.66
C GLY A 77 0.23 -4.54 -1.24
N LEU A 78 -0.45 -5.68 -1.11
CA LEU A 78 -1.03 -6.16 0.16
C LEU A 78 -0.03 -6.22 1.33
N PRO A 79 1.18 -6.82 1.21
CA PRO A 79 2.13 -6.89 2.32
C PRO A 79 2.62 -5.50 2.75
N ALA A 80 2.84 -4.59 1.81
CA ALA A 80 3.25 -3.22 2.13
C ALA A 80 2.11 -2.44 2.81
N PHE A 81 0.86 -2.57 2.35
CA PHE A 81 -0.28 -1.95 3.01
C PHE A 81 -0.49 -2.47 4.43
N LEU A 82 -0.39 -3.79 4.64
CA LEU A 82 -0.47 -4.38 5.97
C LEU A 82 0.64 -3.86 6.88
N PHE A 83 1.87 -3.82 6.39
CA PHE A 83 3.01 -3.29 7.13
C PHE A 83 2.76 -1.83 7.57
N TRP A 84 2.36 -0.95 6.65
CA TRP A 84 2.12 0.45 6.98
C TRP A 84 0.90 0.64 7.89
N LEU A 85 -0.17 -0.13 7.71
CA LEU A 85 -1.33 -0.07 8.59
C LEU A 85 -0.97 -0.46 10.02
N VAL A 86 -0.23 -1.55 10.21
CA VAL A 86 0.25 -2.00 11.53
C VAL A 86 1.14 -0.94 12.17
N LEU A 87 2.05 -0.34 11.39
CA LEU A 87 2.91 0.73 11.91
C LEU A 87 2.10 1.96 12.34
N MET A 88 1.08 2.36 11.56
CA MET A 88 0.18 3.46 11.95
C MET A 88 -0.59 3.13 13.21
N ILE A 89 -1.07 1.89 13.38
CA ILE A 89 -1.73 1.46 14.62
C ILE A 89 -0.79 1.61 15.82
N PHE A 90 0.47 1.18 15.73
CA PHE A 90 1.44 1.34 16.81
C PHE A 90 1.73 2.80 17.13
N ILE A 91 1.83 3.68 16.12
CA ILE A 91 2.00 5.12 16.34
C ILE A 91 0.80 5.69 17.11
N TRP A 92 -0.43 5.32 16.71
CA TRP A 92 -1.64 5.79 17.39
C TRP A 92 -1.77 5.25 18.81
N LEU A 93 -1.40 3.99 19.05
CA LEU A 93 -1.36 3.43 20.41
C LEU A 93 -0.32 4.17 21.29
N TYR A 94 0.79 4.60 20.72
CA TYR A 94 1.77 5.44 21.42
C TYR A 94 1.19 6.84 21.72
N LEU A 95 0.60 7.52 20.73
CA LEU A 95 0.01 8.86 20.89
C LEU A 95 -1.12 8.89 21.92
N LEU A 96 -1.88 7.80 22.03
CA LEU A 96 -2.95 7.62 23.03
C LEU A 96 -2.43 7.19 24.40
N GLY A 97 -1.12 7.00 24.58
CA GLY A 97 -0.52 6.58 25.85
C GLY A 97 -0.74 5.11 26.20
N VAL A 98 -1.29 4.30 25.29
CA VAL A 98 -1.62 2.88 25.52
C VAL A 98 -0.38 1.99 25.41
N SER A 99 0.55 2.31 24.52
CA SER A 99 1.76 1.51 24.27
C SER A 99 3.01 2.38 24.24
N ARG A 100 4.13 1.83 24.75
CA ARG A 100 5.45 2.45 24.71
C ARG A 100 6.44 1.72 23.81
N ILE A 101 5.94 0.90 22.88
CA ILE A 101 6.77 0.14 21.91
C ILE A 101 7.52 1.10 20.98
N LEU A 102 6.88 2.21 20.63
CA LEU A 102 7.50 3.32 19.89
C LEU A 102 7.75 4.48 20.85
N SER A 103 8.76 5.28 20.54
CA SER A 103 9.06 6.52 21.24
C SER A 103 9.45 7.59 20.23
N GLY A 104 9.10 8.84 20.49
CA GLY A 104 9.45 9.97 19.61
C GLY A 104 8.58 11.19 19.89
N HIS A 105 8.98 12.30 19.31
CA HIS A 105 8.17 13.52 19.24
C HIS A 105 7.55 13.60 17.85
N PHE A 106 6.24 13.74 17.79
CA PHE A 106 5.50 13.86 16.53
C PHE A 106 4.98 15.28 16.38
N THR A 107 5.26 15.90 15.25
CA THR A 107 4.68 17.18 14.86
C THR A 107 3.22 16.99 14.45
N GLN A 108 2.43 18.07 14.46
CA GLN A 108 1.03 18.01 14.00
C GLN A 108 0.91 17.52 12.55
N LEU A 109 1.87 17.90 11.68
CA LEU A 109 1.92 17.44 10.30
C LEU A 109 2.13 15.91 10.22
N GLU A 110 3.09 15.40 10.99
CA GLU A 110 3.36 13.96 11.03
C GLU A 110 2.14 13.18 11.53
N ILE A 111 1.46 13.68 12.56
CA ILE A 111 0.20 13.07 13.06
C ILE A 111 -0.86 13.07 11.96
N ALA A 112 -1.06 14.19 11.25
CA ALA A 112 -2.01 14.24 10.14
C ALA A 112 -1.65 13.23 9.01
N MET A 113 -0.36 13.10 8.69
CA MET A 113 0.12 12.15 7.68
C MET A 113 -0.10 10.69 8.10
N THR A 114 -0.03 10.36 9.40
CA THR A 114 -0.37 8.98 9.86
C THR A 114 -1.82 8.62 9.57
N ILE A 115 -2.75 9.56 9.66
CA ILE A 115 -4.15 9.35 9.29
C ILE A 115 -4.27 9.09 7.79
N VAL A 116 -3.63 9.91 6.96
CA VAL A 116 -3.64 9.75 5.50
C VAL A 116 -3.09 8.39 5.09
N VAL A 117 -1.93 8.00 5.65
CA VAL A 117 -1.31 6.69 5.40
C VAL A 117 -2.21 5.55 5.85
N GLY A 118 -2.82 5.66 7.03
CA GLY A 118 -3.74 4.65 7.58
C GLY A 118 -4.96 4.43 6.68
N ILE A 119 -5.62 5.51 6.24
CA ILE A 119 -6.78 5.45 5.34
C ILE A 119 -6.37 4.85 3.97
N ALA A 120 -5.26 5.32 3.40
CA ALA A 120 -4.77 4.82 2.13
C ALA A 120 -4.39 3.33 2.21
N ALA A 121 -3.74 2.90 3.29
CA ALA A 121 -3.40 1.50 3.52
C ALA A 121 -4.67 0.62 3.65
N ALA A 122 -5.67 1.06 4.41
CA ALA A 122 -6.94 0.35 4.54
C ALA A 122 -7.68 0.22 3.20
N ALA A 123 -7.72 1.31 2.40
CA ALA A 123 -8.30 1.29 1.06
C ALA A 123 -7.53 0.35 0.11
N GLY A 124 -6.19 0.36 0.18
CA GLY A 124 -5.33 -0.55 -0.58
C GLY A 124 -5.55 -2.01 -0.22
N ILE A 125 -5.66 -2.35 1.08
CA ILE A 125 -5.99 -3.70 1.55
C ILE A 125 -7.35 -4.13 1.02
N TRP A 126 -8.37 -3.31 1.19
CA TRP A 126 -9.72 -3.58 0.72
C TRP A 126 -9.75 -3.89 -0.78
N ALA A 127 -9.12 -3.04 -1.60
CA ALA A 127 -9.03 -3.26 -3.03
C ALA A 127 -8.26 -4.54 -3.38
N SER A 128 -7.13 -4.80 -2.72
CA SER A 128 -6.32 -6.00 -2.92
C SER A 128 -7.08 -7.28 -2.62
N LEU A 129 -7.86 -7.32 -1.53
CA LEU A 129 -8.66 -8.47 -1.16
C LEU A 129 -9.78 -8.78 -2.17
N ARG A 130 -10.31 -7.76 -2.85
CA ARG A 130 -11.31 -7.94 -3.92
C ARG A 130 -10.71 -8.46 -5.24
N LEU A 131 -9.40 -8.25 -5.46
CA LEU A 131 -8.68 -8.65 -6.67
C LEU A 131 -8.02 -10.03 -6.58
N ARG A 132 -8.10 -10.72 -5.44
CA ARG A 132 -7.36 -11.96 -5.19
C ARG A 132 -7.71 -13.15 -6.09
N SER A 133 -8.82 -13.10 -6.80
CA SER A 133 -9.25 -14.17 -7.72
C SER A 133 -8.47 -14.22 -9.05
N LEU A 134 -7.66 -13.19 -9.35
CA LEU A 134 -6.98 -13.03 -10.64
C LEU A 134 -5.67 -13.81 -10.80
N VAL A 135 -5.18 -14.41 -9.73
CA VAL A 135 -3.86 -15.07 -9.71
C VAL A 135 -3.98 -16.39 -8.95
N SER A 136 -3.27 -17.42 -9.42
CA SER A 136 -3.22 -18.72 -8.72
C SER A 136 -2.62 -18.56 -7.31
N ALA A 137 -3.11 -19.37 -6.36
CA ALA A 137 -2.72 -19.26 -4.94
C ALA A 137 -1.20 -19.32 -4.71
N TRP A 138 -0.49 -20.19 -5.43
CA TRP A 138 0.96 -20.30 -5.33
C TRP A 138 1.70 -19.03 -5.77
N ARG A 139 1.33 -18.49 -6.93
CA ARG A 139 1.91 -17.23 -7.43
C ARG A 139 1.59 -16.06 -6.50
N ALA A 140 0.38 -16.03 -5.97
CA ALA A 140 -0.06 -15.03 -5.01
C ALA A 140 0.81 -15.08 -3.74
N ALA A 141 0.99 -16.27 -3.17
CA ALA A 141 1.82 -16.48 -1.98
C ALA A 141 3.29 -16.12 -2.24
N ALA A 142 3.86 -16.52 -3.38
CA ALA A 142 5.23 -16.19 -3.74
C ALA A 142 5.45 -14.67 -3.86
N ILE A 143 4.55 -13.95 -4.55
CA ILE A 143 4.61 -12.49 -4.69
C ILE A 143 4.46 -11.83 -3.32
N PHE A 144 3.50 -12.26 -2.51
CA PHE A 144 3.26 -11.72 -1.17
C PHE A 144 4.52 -11.86 -0.29
N LEU A 145 5.09 -13.06 -0.20
CA LEU A 145 6.27 -13.34 0.63
C LEU A 145 7.50 -12.57 0.14
N LEU A 146 7.72 -12.52 -1.17
CA LEU A 146 8.83 -11.77 -1.75
C LEU A 146 8.72 -10.27 -1.41
N VAL A 147 7.55 -9.65 -1.62
CA VAL A 147 7.37 -8.24 -1.33
C VAL A 147 7.41 -7.96 0.17
N ALA A 148 6.87 -8.85 1.01
CA ALA A 148 6.97 -8.74 2.47
C ALA A 148 8.44 -8.76 2.94
N LEU A 149 9.25 -9.67 2.38
CA LEU A 149 10.68 -9.73 2.66
C LEU A 149 11.40 -8.44 2.23
N VAL A 150 11.15 -7.97 1.00
CA VAL A 150 11.74 -6.73 0.49
C VAL A 150 11.31 -5.54 1.35
N GLN A 151 10.04 -5.46 1.78
CA GLN A 151 9.55 -4.41 2.67
C GLN A 151 10.30 -4.41 4.00
N PHE A 152 10.49 -5.59 4.60
CA PHE A 152 11.24 -5.73 5.84
C PHE A 152 12.70 -5.32 5.67
N VAL A 153 13.36 -5.76 4.60
CA VAL A 153 14.75 -5.41 4.29
C VAL A 153 14.89 -3.89 4.07
N CYS A 154 14.04 -3.28 3.25
CA CYS A 154 14.06 -1.83 3.03
C CYS A 154 13.84 -1.06 4.34
N PHE A 155 12.92 -1.52 5.18
CA PHE A 155 12.69 -0.93 6.49
C PHE A 155 13.93 -1.02 7.38
N ARG A 156 14.57 -2.18 7.46
CA ARG A 156 15.82 -2.36 8.23
C ARG A 156 16.97 -1.51 7.70
N LEU A 157 17.18 -1.49 6.38
CA LEU A 157 18.22 -0.69 5.74
C LEU A 157 18.03 0.81 5.99
N SER A 158 16.79 1.29 6.08
CA SER A 158 16.50 2.71 6.31
C SER A 158 17.02 3.25 7.66
N PHE A 159 17.39 2.38 8.58
CA PHE A 159 17.99 2.76 9.87
C PHE A 159 19.53 2.75 9.86
N LEU A 160 20.17 2.42 8.75
CA LEU A 160 21.63 2.51 8.65
C LEU A 160 22.10 3.98 8.75
N PRO A 161 23.21 4.28 9.43
CA PRO A 161 23.66 5.65 9.68
C PRO A 161 23.77 6.52 8.43
N GLY A 162 24.19 5.93 7.30
CA GLY A 162 24.29 6.64 6.01
C GLY A 162 22.96 7.02 5.37
N ILE A 163 21.83 6.44 5.83
CA ILE A 163 20.47 6.68 5.32
C ILE A 163 19.63 7.42 6.36
N ALA A 164 19.79 7.08 7.63
CA ALA A 164 19.00 7.61 8.73
C ALA A 164 19.34 9.06 9.11
N GLN A 165 20.44 9.60 8.60
CA GLN A 165 20.93 10.95 8.93
C GLN A 165 20.87 11.94 7.76
N ARG A 166 20.25 11.58 6.65
CA ARG A 166 20.13 12.40 5.44
C ARG A 166 18.69 12.59 4.99
#